data_4fcb82061c6387046895443ead5a125d
#
_entry.id   4fcb82061c6387046895443ead5a125d
#
_cell.length_a   1.000
_cell.length_b   1.000
_cell.length_c   1.000
_cell.angle_alpha   90.00
_cell.angle_beta   90.00
_cell.angle_gamma   90.00
#
_symmetry.space_group_name_H-M   'P 1'
#
loop_
_entity.id
_entity.type
_entity.pdbx_description
1 polymer ?
#
loop_
_entity_poly.entity_id
_entity_poly.type
_entity_poly.pdbx_seq_one_letter_code
_entity_poly.pdbx_strand_id
1 'polypeptide(L)'
;MLMVLATSRLNNMNAPRHKTIKGFTLLEVLVALVIVGTALGASLRAVGSLTQNSSDLRASMMATWSAENRLSQIRLAHEWPGLGQRKFDCPQGELNLLCEENVLTTPNPFFRRVEVSVFDTQHNERRIVKLTQVISNAQ
;
A
#
# COMPACT_ATOMS: atom_id res chain seq x y z
N MET A 1 77.29 63.50 -22.77
CA MET A 1 77.07 62.24 -23.47
C MET A 1 76.24 61.34 -22.59
N LEU A 2 74.91 61.44 -22.74
CA LEU A 2 74.00 60.71 -21.92
C LEU A 2 72.98 60.08 -22.84
N MET A 3 72.92 58.77 -22.84
CA MET A 3 72.06 57.92 -23.66
C MET A 3 70.79 57.63 -22.85
N VAL A 4 69.69 58.13 -23.33
CA VAL A 4 68.37 57.91 -22.72
C VAL A 4 67.77 56.67 -23.37
N LEU A 5 67.64 55.58 -22.62
CA LEU A 5 66.90 54.38 -23.02
C LEU A 5 65.40 54.58 -22.78
N ALA A 6 64.62 54.67 -23.87
CA ALA A 6 63.15 54.66 -23.80
C ALA A 6 62.69 53.23 -23.69
N THR A 7 62.15 52.87 -22.53
CA THR A 7 61.38 51.62 -22.30
C THR A 7 59.96 51.80 -22.78
N SER A 8 59.60 51.16 -23.90
CA SER A 8 58.21 51.05 -24.37
C SER A 8 57.45 50.08 -23.49
N ARG A 9 56.49 50.60 -22.76
CA ARG A 9 55.49 49.79 -22.06
C ARG A 9 54.51 49.24 -23.10
N LEU A 10 54.55 47.92 -23.27
CA LEU A 10 53.54 47.20 -24.01
C LEU A 10 52.25 47.20 -23.16
N ASN A 11 51.27 47.93 -23.62
CA ASN A 11 49.95 48.00 -23.07
C ASN A 11 49.22 46.68 -23.37
N ASN A 12 49.15 45.82 -22.36
CA ASN A 12 48.40 44.57 -22.44
C ASN A 12 46.90 44.92 -22.45
N MET A 13 46.28 45.04 -23.64
CA MET A 13 44.85 45.23 -23.80
C MET A 13 44.15 43.90 -23.53
N ASN A 14 43.70 43.73 -22.28
CA ASN A 14 42.75 42.69 -21.92
C ASN A 14 41.45 42.91 -22.71
N ALA A 15 41.32 42.22 -23.83
CA ALA A 15 40.06 42.16 -24.55
C ALA A 15 38.99 41.50 -23.68
N PRO A 16 37.80 42.08 -23.51
CA PRO A 16 36.73 41.43 -22.75
C PRO A 16 36.33 40.13 -23.43
N ARG A 17 36.50 39.00 -22.73
CA ARG A 17 35.96 37.70 -23.15
C ARG A 17 34.44 37.83 -23.17
N HIS A 18 33.86 37.99 -24.33
CA HIS A 18 32.40 37.86 -24.51
C HIS A 18 32.01 36.45 -24.11
N LYS A 19 31.40 36.31 -22.92
CA LYS A 19 30.72 35.08 -22.56
C LYS A 19 29.54 34.91 -23.52
N THR A 20 29.66 33.98 -24.44
CA THR A 20 28.52 33.58 -25.28
C THR A 20 27.49 32.95 -24.37
N ILE A 21 26.37 33.66 -24.15
CA ILE A 21 25.20 33.16 -23.48
C ILE A 21 24.59 32.13 -24.43
N LYS A 22 24.77 30.84 -24.15
CA LYS A 22 24.12 29.78 -24.90
C LYS A 22 22.65 29.77 -24.47
N GLY A 23 21.73 30.10 -25.36
CA GLY A 23 20.30 29.88 -25.14
C GLY A 23 19.94 28.42 -25.33
N PHE A 24 18.88 27.96 -24.65
CA PHE A 24 18.36 26.62 -24.83
C PHE A 24 17.77 26.44 -26.23
N THR A 25 17.99 25.29 -26.83
CA THR A 25 17.34 24.96 -28.10
C THR A 25 15.91 24.50 -27.86
N LEU A 26 15.03 24.72 -28.83
CA LEU A 26 13.64 24.26 -28.75
C LEU A 26 13.57 22.74 -28.58
N LEU A 27 14.47 22.01 -29.23
CA LEU A 27 14.56 20.55 -29.10
C LEU A 27 14.90 20.13 -27.65
N GLU A 28 15.82 20.82 -27.00
CA GLU A 28 16.25 20.51 -25.62
C GLU A 28 15.08 20.71 -24.63
N VAL A 29 14.31 21.78 -24.80
CA VAL A 29 13.10 22.00 -23.98
C VAL A 29 12.04 20.93 -24.23
N LEU A 30 11.83 20.52 -25.49
CA LEU A 30 10.90 19.45 -25.82
C LEU A 30 11.31 18.11 -25.16
N VAL A 31 12.58 17.74 -25.27
CA VAL A 31 13.11 16.51 -24.65
C VAL A 31 12.97 16.57 -23.13
N ALA A 32 13.32 17.72 -22.52
CA ALA A 32 13.18 17.90 -21.08
C ALA A 32 11.70 17.75 -20.62
N LEU A 33 10.75 18.31 -21.36
CA LEU A 33 9.31 18.18 -21.06
C LEU A 33 8.83 16.73 -21.17
N VAL A 34 9.29 15.97 -22.17
CA VAL A 34 8.96 14.56 -22.32
C VAL A 34 9.48 13.75 -21.13
N ILE A 35 10.73 13.98 -20.72
CA ILE A 35 11.31 13.27 -19.55
C ILE A 35 10.55 13.61 -18.28
N VAL A 36 10.28 14.88 -18.01
CA VAL A 36 9.52 15.31 -16.82
C VAL A 36 8.10 14.78 -16.86
N GLY A 37 7.42 14.84 -18.00
CA GLY A 37 6.06 14.34 -18.17
C GLY A 37 5.96 12.83 -17.92
N THR A 38 6.89 12.04 -18.43
CA THR A 38 6.92 10.58 -18.19
C THR A 38 7.23 10.25 -16.74
N ALA A 39 8.17 10.95 -16.11
CA ALA A 39 8.51 10.78 -14.69
C ALA A 39 7.33 11.11 -13.78
N LEU A 40 6.62 12.21 -14.02
CA LEU A 40 5.42 12.58 -13.26
C LEU A 40 4.29 11.57 -13.44
N GLY A 41 4.04 11.13 -14.69
CA GLY A 41 3.03 10.11 -14.98
C GLY A 41 3.29 8.77 -14.26
N ALA A 42 4.56 8.34 -14.20
CA ALA A 42 4.96 7.14 -13.46
C ALA A 42 4.77 7.32 -11.94
N SER A 43 5.12 8.48 -11.40
CA SER A 43 4.97 8.79 -9.97
C SER A 43 3.50 8.78 -9.53
N LEU A 44 2.61 9.40 -10.32
CA LEU A 44 1.17 9.41 -10.02
C LEU A 44 0.57 8.01 -10.01
N ARG A 45 1.00 7.15 -10.93
CA ARG A 45 0.55 5.75 -10.98
C ARG A 45 1.02 4.97 -9.74
N ALA A 46 2.25 5.18 -9.29
CA ALA A 46 2.79 4.56 -8.08
C ALA A 46 2.03 4.98 -6.82
N VAL A 47 1.71 6.28 -6.68
CA VAL A 47 0.91 6.77 -5.54
C VAL A 47 -0.48 6.17 -5.54
N GLY A 48 -1.15 6.07 -6.70
CA GLY A 48 -2.48 5.45 -6.80
C GLY A 48 -2.48 3.99 -6.34
N SER A 49 -1.47 3.21 -6.70
CA SER A 49 -1.36 1.81 -6.27
C SER A 49 -1.08 1.67 -4.76
N LEU A 50 -0.28 2.57 -4.18
CA LEU A 50 -0.02 2.57 -2.74
C LEU A 50 -1.29 2.87 -1.93
N THR A 51 -2.11 3.81 -2.37
CA THR A 51 -3.37 4.14 -1.70
C THR A 51 -4.32 2.95 -1.72
N GLN A 52 -4.46 2.27 -2.86
CA GLN A 52 -5.29 1.08 -2.98
C GLN A 52 -4.80 -0.06 -2.07
N ASN A 53 -3.50 -0.35 -2.07
CA ASN A 53 -2.90 -1.37 -1.22
C ASN A 53 -3.11 -1.06 0.27
N SER A 54 -3.02 0.21 0.67
CA SER A 54 -3.26 0.64 2.06
C SER A 54 -4.71 0.40 2.48
N SER A 55 -5.68 0.69 1.60
CA SER A 55 -7.09 0.43 1.84
C SER A 55 -7.39 -1.07 1.98
N ASP A 56 -6.84 -1.89 1.07
CA ASP A 56 -7.03 -3.35 1.11
C ASP A 56 -6.39 -3.98 2.36
N LEU A 57 -5.23 -3.47 2.78
CA LEU A 57 -4.58 -3.91 4.02
C LEU A 57 -5.43 -3.58 5.25
N ARG A 58 -5.97 -2.36 5.33
CA ARG A 58 -6.88 -1.94 6.41
C ARG A 58 -8.10 -2.85 6.46
N ALA A 59 -8.75 -3.10 5.33
CA ALA A 59 -9.90 -3.99 5.25
C ALA A 59 -9.57 -5.41 5.72
N SER A 60 -8.40 -5.93 5.32
CA SER A 60 -7.92 -7.25 5.74
C SER A 60 -7.67 -7.33 7.24
N MET A 61 -7.07 -6.30 7.86
CA MET A 61 -6.85 -6.24 9.31
C MET A 61 -8.18 -6.20 10.07
N MET A 62 -9.14 -5.36 9.66
CA MET A 62 -10.45 -5.27 10.30
C MET A 62 -11.24 -6.57 10.17
N ALA A 63 -11.20 -7.21 9.01
CA ALA A 63 -11.84 -8.51 8.79
C ALA A 63 -11.20 -9.61 9.66
N THR A 64 -9.87 -9.60 9.80
CA THR A 64 -9.16 -10.53 10.69
C THR A 64 -9.60 -10.35 12.13
N TRP A 65 -9.64 -9.13 12.64
CA TRP A 65 -10.13 -8.85 14.00
C TRP A 65 -11.56 -9.31 14.22
N SER A 66 -12.44 -9.11 13.23
CA SER A 66 -13.82 -9.57 13.31
C SER A 66 -13.92 -11.09 13.45
N ALA A 67 -13.13 -11.83 12.63
CA ALA A 67 -13.06 -13.29 12.71
C ALA A 67 -12.44 -13.78 14.02
N GLU A 68 -11.35 -13.15 14.48
CA GLU A 68 -10.70 -13.48 15.76
C GLU A 68 -11.60 -13.22 16.95
N ASN A 69 -12.37 -12.11 16.94
CA ASN A 69 -13.34 -11.83 17.98
C ASN A 69 -14.38 -12.95 18.10
N ARG A 70 -14.91 -13.44 16.97
CA ARG A 70 -15.86 -14.56 17.00
C ARG A 70 -15.23 -15.85 17.54
N LEU A 71 -14.04 -16.21 17.07
CA LEU A 71 -13.31 -17.39 17.53
C LEU A 71 -12.96 -17.30 19.03
N SER A 72 -12.60 -16.11 19.49
CA SER A 72 -12.33 -15.84 20.90
C SER A 72 -13.58 -15.94 21.77
N GLN A 73 -14.72 -15.45 21.28
CA GLN A 73 -16.01 -15.61 21.99
C GLN A 73 -16.37 -17.09 22.19
N ILE A 74 -16.23 -17.92 21.15
CA ILE A 74 -16.46 -19.35 21.22
C ILE A 74 -15.58 -19.99 22.32
N ARG A 75 -14.29 -19.60 22.34
CA ARG A 75 -13.33 -20.14 23.31
C ARG A 75 -13.62 -19.69 24.73
N LEU A 76 -13.86 -18.40 24.94
CA LEU A 76 -14.08 -17.83 26.28
C LEU A 76 -15.43 -18.24 26.88
N ALA A 77 -16.44 -18.40 26.05
CA ALA A 77 -17.77 -18.85 26.47
C ALA A 77 -17.86 -20.37 26.58
N HIS A 78 -16.80 -21.13 26.30
CA HIS A 78 -16.80 -22.59 26.19
C HIS A 78 -17.97 -23.08 25.29
N GLU A 79 -18.27 -22.32 24.24
CA GLU A 79 -19.37 -22.63 23.32
C GLU A 79 -19.03 -23.88 22.50
N TRP A 80 -19.99 -24.81 22.44
CA TRP A 80 -19.91 -25.96 21.54
C TRP A 80 -20.90 -25.80 20.39
N PRO A 81 -20.55 -25.00 19.35
CA PRO A 81 -21.47 -24.65 18.29
C PRO A 81 -21.91 -25.88 17.52
N GLY A 82 -23.19 -25.90 17.13
CA GLY A 82 -23.76 -26.96 16.30
C GLY A 82 -23.04 -27.09 14.95
N LEU A 83 -23.03 -28.30 14.40
CA LEU A 83 -22.53 -28.51 13.04
C LEU A 83 -23.37 -27.77 12.01
N GLY A 84 -22.73 -27.26 10.99
CA GLY A 84 -23.39 -26.57 9.88
C GLY A 84 -22.85 -25.18 9.66
N GLN A 85 -23.57 -24.42 8.85
CA GLN A 85 -23.18 -23.10 8.38
C GLN A 85 -24.19 -22.06 8.83
N ARG A 86 -23.71 -20.91 9.29
CA ARG A 86 -24.54 -19.74 9.61
C ARG A 86 -23.85 -18.45 9.15
N LYS A 87 -24.68 -17.48 8.79
CA LYS A 87 -24.21 -16.13 8.42
C LYS A 87 -24.74 -15.13 9.45
N PHE A 88 -23.93 -14.13 9.75
CA PHE A 88 -24.30 -13.03 10.65
C PHE A 88 -23.48 -11.79 10.36
N ASP A 89 -24.06 -10.63 10.67
CA ASP A 89 -23.34 -9.37 10.54
C ASP A 89 -22.24 -9.26 11.59
N CYS A 90 -21.07 -8.85 11.15
CA CYS A 90 -19.90 -8.70 12.02
C CYS A 90 -19.14 -7.40 11.71
N PRO A 91 -19.83 -6.24 11.84
CA PRO A 91 -19.24 -4.96 11.50
C PRO A 91 -18.00 -4.69 12.37
N GLN A 92 -16.98 -4.08 11.76
CA GLN A 92 -15.75 -3.71 12.45
C GLN A 92 -15.33 -2.29 12.06
N GLY A 93 -15.35 -1.37 13.04
CA GLY A 93 -15.14 0.05 12.77
C GLY A 93 -16.22 0.59 11.82
N GLU A 94 -15.80 1.17 10.72
CA GLU A 94 -16.70 1.71 9.69
C GLU A 94 -17.06 0.71 8.58
N LEU A 95 -16.51 -0.51 8.65
CA LEU A 95 -16.72 -1.52 7.62
C LEU A 95 -17.93 -2.40 7.97
N ASN A 96 -18.84 -2.50 7.03
CA ASN A 96 -19.97 -3.45 7.09
C ASN A 96 -19.48 -4.79 6.56
N LEU A 97 -19.21 -5.71 7.46
CA LEU A 97 -18.70 -7.04 7.17
C LEU A 97 -19.77 -8.10 7.44
N LEU A 98 -19.79 -9.15 6.63
CA LEU A 98 -20.60 -10.34 6.81
C LEU A 98 -19.70 -11.51 7.17
N CYS A 99 -19.98 -12.15 8.29
CA CYS A 99 -19.30 -13.35 8.74
C CYS A 99 -20.10 -14.61 8.37
N GLU A 100 -19.39 -15.62 7.90
CA GLU A 100 -19.91 -16.95 7.67
C GLU A 100 -19.12 -17.93 8.54
N GLU A 101 -19.79 -18.53 9.52
CA GLU A 101 -19.25 -19.55 10.38
C GLU A 101 -19.66 -20.93 9.87
N ASN A 102 -18.68 -21.79 9.63
CA ASN A 102 -18.89 -23.17 9.20
C ASN A 102 -18.26 -24.12 10.21
N VAL A 103 -19.09 -24.92 10.87
CA VAL A 103 -18.65 -25.88 11.89
C VAL A 103 -18.65 -27.28 11.31
N LEU A 104 -17.48 -27.90 11.29
CA LEU A 104 -17.25 -29.20 10.67
C LEU A 104 -16.82 -30.24 11.72
N THR A 105 -17.14 -31.50 11.42
CA THR A 105 -16.63 -32.63 12.19
C THR A 105 -15.12 -32.81 11.98
N THR A 106 -14.47 -33.44 12.95
CA THR A 106 -13.10 -33.93 12.83
C THR A 106 -13.09 -35.44 13.03
N PRO A 107 -12.01 -36.15 12.68
CA PRO A 107 -11.89 -37.58 12.90
C PRO A 107 -12.06 -37.97 14.37
N ASN A 108 -11.71 -37.08 15.29
CA ASN A 108 -11.94 -37.27 16.73
C ASN A 108 -13.21 -36.49 17.13
N PRO A 109 -14.27 -37.19 17.65
CA PRO A 109 -15.55 -36.54 17.96
C PRO A 109 -15.48 -35.54 19.13
N PHE A 110 -14.40 -35.54 19.91
CA PHE A 110 -14.18 -34.53 20.95
C PHE A 110 -13.72 -33.19 20.43
N PHE A 111 -13.49 -33.07 19.12
CA PHE A 111 -13.06 -31.82 18.48
C PHE A 111 -14.01 -31.45 17.36
N ARG A 112 -14.16 -30.14 17.16
CA ARG A 112 -14.81 -29.55 15.97
C ARG A 112 -13.87 -28.55 15.32
N ARG A 113 -13.95 -28.47 14.01
CA ARG A 113 -13.26 -27.44 13.24
C ARG A 113 -14.25 -26.32 12.94
N VAL A 114 -13.94 -25.15 13.42
CA VAL A 114 -14.69 -23.92 13.16
C VAL A 114 -13.94 -23.08 12.15
N GLU A 115 -14.58 -22.75 11.06
CA GLU A 115 -14.07 -21.89 10.01
C GLU A 115 -14.90 -20.61 9.98
N VAL A 116 -14.28 -19.46 10.12
CA VAL A 116 -14.93 -18.16 10.01
C VAL A 116 -14.38 -17.45 8.79
N SER A 117 -15.25 -17.23 7.81
CA SER A 117 -14.98 -16.45 6.59
C SER A 117 -15.63 -15.08 6.72
N VAL A 118 -14.89 -14.02 6.38
CA VAL A 118 -15.37 -12.64 6.42
C VAL A 118 -15.44 -12.08 5.02
N PHE A 119 -16.58 -11.50 4.68
CA PHE A 119 -16.92 -10.95 3.38
C PHE A 119 -17.16 -9.46 3.47
N ASP A 120 -16.73 -8.73 2.44
CA ASP A 120 -17.06 -7.33 2.26
C ASP A 120 -18.40 -7.21 1.54
N THR A 121 -19.40 -6.65 2.22
CA THR A 121 -20.74 -6.45 1.66
C THR A 121 -20.80 -5.35 0.60
N GLN A 122 -19.82 -4.43 0.61
CA GLN A 122 -19.78 -3.30 -0.32
C GLN A 122 -19.14 -3.67 -1.68
N HIS A 123 -18.34 -4.75 -1.72
CA HIS A 123 -17.61 -5.17 -2.91
C HIS A 123 -17.96 -6.59 -3.34
N ASN A 124 -19.21 -6.79 -3.81
CA ASN A 124 -19.72 -8.06 -4.36
C ASN A 124 -19.51 -9.28 -3.44
N GLU A 125 -19.67 -9.12 -2.14
CA GLU A 125 -19.46 -10.20 -1.17
C GLU A 125 -18.08 -10.89 -1.35
N ARG A 126 -17.06 -10.12 -1.65
CA ARG A 126 -15.70 -10.64 -1.78
C ARG A 126 -15.20 -11.15 -0.43
N ARG A 127 -14.80 -12.40 -0.37
CA ARG A 127 -14.16 -12.95 0.83
C ARG A 127 -12.80 -12.28 1.05
N ILE A 128 -12.65 -11.61 2.20
CA ILE A 128 -11.42 -10.92 2.59
C ILE A 128 -10.48 -11.88 3.31
N VAL A 129 -11.01 -12.63 4.30
CA VAL A 129 -10.21 -13.53 5.14
C VAL A 129 -11.02 -14.76 5.50
N LYS A 130 -10.32 -15.86 5.78
CA LYS A 130 -10.85 -17.08 6.36
C LYS A 130 -9.91 -17.54 7.47
N LEU A 131 -10.41 -17.66 8.69
CA LEU A 131 -9.69 -18.23 9.83
C LEU A 131 -10.28 -19.58 10.19
N THR A 132 -9.41 -20.46 10.65
CA THR A 132 -9.80 -21.81 11.06
C THR A 132 -9.25 -22.10 12.46
N GLN A 133 -10.10 -22.63 13.31
CA GLN A 133 -9.74 -23.06 14.66
C GLN A 133 -10.33 -24.43 14.96
N VAL A 134 -9.58 -25.25 15.72
CA VAL A 134 -10.08 -26.48 16.29
C VAL A 134 -10.44 -26.20 17.75
N ILE A 135 -11.64 -26.57 18.13
CA ILE A 135 -12.14 -26.43 19.48
C ILE A 135 -12.40 -27.83 20.08
N SER A 136 -12.16 -27.97 21.37
CA SER A 136 -12.45 -29.20 22.10
C SER A 136 -13.74 -29.09 22.90
N ASN A 137 -14.45 -30.21 23.04
CA ASN A 137 -15.58 -30.34 23.97
C ASN A 137 -15.05 -30.57 25.39
N ALA A 138 -14.20 -29.67 25.88
CA ALA A 138 -13.72 -29.72 27.26
C ALA A 138 -14.74 -28.95 28.13
N GLN A 139 -15.56 -29.71 28.84
CA GLN A 139 -16.34 -29.19 29.96
C GLN A 139 -15.45 -29.09 31.20
#